data_900dae0be0c473912900689900410193
#
_entry.id   900dae0be0c473912900689900410193
#
_cell.length_a   1.000
_cell.length_b   1.000
_cell.length_c   1.000
_cell.angle_alpha   90.00
_cell.angle_beta   90.00
_cell.angle_gamma   90.00
#
_symmetry.space_group_name_H-M   'P 1'
#
loop_
_entity.id
_entity.type
_entity.pdbx_description
1 polymer ?
#
loop_
_entity_poly.entity_id
_entity_poly.type
_entity_poly.pdbx_seq_one_letter_code
_entity_poly.pdbx_strand_id
1 'polypeptide(L)'
;MEYNAVLNSSAVIGLNGQENKVYLTYSNNPNWTGTGTETPDDKGKTPEDKVIVFTYELDTTKVDGNDNTIKLENAKFILSRKTAANADEYAKVTDGKLTGWTTTKGDATELVSGTDGLFKVAGLDSGTYYLTETQAPSGYNTLTDPIKVELTATTVNNQTWDEVAASALTELSVKADEVAGTVDEKKGIGSITIANNKGSSLPSTGGIGTTMFYVGGGVLVAGAGVILITKKRAKKDAE
;
A
#
# COMPACT_ATOMS: atom_id res chain seq x y z
N MET A 1 28.81 23.61 -6.96
CA MET A 1 28.54 23.05 -5.63
C MET A 1 27.54 21.94 -5.84
N GLU A 2 27.78 20.76 -5.29
CA GLU A 2 26.89 19.60 -5.35
C GLU A 2 26.56 19.18 -3.93
N TYR A 3 25.30 18.86 -3.63
CA TYR A 3 24.88 18.36 -2.35
C TYR A 3 23.69 17.40 -2.51
N ASN A 4 23.55 16.47 -1.57
CA ASN A 4 22.44 15.58 -1.46
C ASN A 4 21.56 15.98 -0.27
N ALA A 5 20.25 15.96 -0.45
CA ALA A 5 19.27 16.22 0.59
C ALA A 5 18.15 15.16 0.55
N VAL A 6 17.63 14.83 1.71
CA VAL A 6 16.49 13.92 1.86
C VAL A 6 15.29 14.74 2.29
N LEU A 7 14.16 14.57 1.61
CA LEU A 7 12.89 15.17 2.04
C LEU A 7 12.46 14.55 3.37
N ASN A 8 12.09 15.39 4.30
CA ASN A 8 11.57 14.95 5.60
C ASN A 8 10.03 14.85 5.58
N SER A 9 9.45 14.39 6.68
CA SER A 9 7.99 14.21 6.83
C SER A 9 7.16 15.52 6.78
N SER A 10 7.83 16.69 6.70
CA SER A 10 7.17 17.99 6.51
C SER A 10 7.07 18.39 5.02
N ALA A 11 7.54 17.55 4.09
CA ALA A 11 7.43 17.82 2.67
C ALA A 11 5.96 18.02 2.26
N VAL A 12 5.72 19.02 1.42
CA VAL A 12 4.39 19.36 0.90
C VAL A 12 4.01 18.36 -0.19
N ILE A 13 2.78 17.86 -0.14
CA ILE A 13 2.25 16.90 -1.11
C ILE A 13 1.50 17.67 -2.21
N GLY A 14 1.59 17.17 -3.44
CA GLY A 14 0.88 17.70 -4.61
C GLY A 14 1.57 18.87 -5.30
N LEU A 15 0.79 19.66 -6.03
CA LEU A 15 1.26 20.67 -6.99
C LEU A 15 2.20 21.74 -6.43
N ASN A 16 2.16 22.00 -5.12
CA ASN A 16 3.04 23.01 -4.54
C ASN A 16 4.51 22.56 -4.50
N GLY A 17 4.79 21.26 -4.46
CA GLY A 17 6.13 20.70 -4.44
C GLY A 17 7.09 21.31 -3.42
N GLN A 18 8.34 20.89 -3.49
CA GLN A 18 9.45 21.47 -2.71
C GLN A 18 10.36 22.23 -3.66
N GLU A 19 10.28 23.54 -3.63
CA GLU A 19 11.11 24.42 -4.47
C GLU A 19 12.49 24.59 -3.84
N ASN A 20 13.54 24.39 -4.63
CA ASN A 20 14.92 24.73 -4.27
C ASN A 20 15.46 25.75 -5.27
N LYS A 21 16.14 26.79 -4.77
CA LYS A 21 16.65 27.91 -5.57
C LYS A 21 18.13 28.08 -5.35
N VAL A 22 18.82 28.41 -6.41
CA VAL A 22 20.24 28.79 -6.37
C VAL A 22 20.47 30.06 -7.14
N TYR A 23 21.31 30.91 -6.62
CA TYR A 23 21.82 32.11 -7.29
C TYR A 23 23.21 32.45 -6.74
N LEU A 24 23.98 33.22 -7.51
CA LEU A 24 25.26 33.74 -7.07
C LEU A 24 25.12 35.24 -6.76
N THR A 25 25.60 35.63 -5.58
CA THR A 25 25.82 37.03 -5.25
C THR A 25 27.31 37.35 -5.41
N TYR A 26 27.61 38.43 -6.11
CA TYR A 26 29.00 38.84 -6.41
C TYR A 26 29.15 40.34 -6.15
N SER A 27 30.39 40.78 -5.92
CA SER A 27 30.69 42.20 -5.82
C SER A 27 30.64 42.88 -7.18
N ASN A 28 29.95 44.03 -7.30
CA ASN A 28 29.98 44.92 -8.45
C ASN A 28 31.14 45.91 -8.40
N ASN A 29 31.86 45.97 -7.29
CA ASN A 29 32.98 46.91 -7.11
C ASN A 29 34.29 46.21 -7.53
N PRO A 30 34.89 46.59 -8.70
CA PRO A 30 36.16 46.01 -9.15
C PRO A 30 37.35 46.38 -8.26
N ASN A 31 37.20 47.38 -7.40
CA ASN A 31 38.22 47.84 -6.46
C ASN A 31 37.99 47.35 -5.04
N TRP A 32 37.17 46.32 -4.87
CA TRP A 32 36.93 45.72 -3.57
C TRP A 32 38.22 45.14 -2.97
N THR A 33 38.60 45.62 -1.78
CA THR A 33 39.84 45.24 -1.08
C THR A 33 39.57 44.46 0.21
N GLY A 34 38.38 43.90 0.38
CA GLY A 34 38.00 43.10 1.55
C GLY A 34 38.82 41.81 1.71
N THR A 35 38.85 41.28 2.90
CA THR A 35 39.64 40.07 3.26
C THR A 35 39.00 38.76 2.81
N GLY A 36 37.85 38.81 2.13
CA GLY A 36 37.07 37.63 1.68
C GLY A 36 36.06 37.13 2.70
N THR A 37 36.09 37.64 3.94
CA THR A 37 35.12 37.31 4.99
C THR A 37 34.02 38.37 5.12
N GLU A 38 34.23 39.55 4.54
CA GLU A 38 33.30 40.65 4.59
C GLU A 38 32.35 40.61 3.40
N THR A 39 31.14 41.10 3.63
CA THR A 39 30.14 41.19 2.57
C THR A 39 30.27 42.53 1.85
N PRO A 40 30.49 42.59 0.52
CA PRO A 40 30.55 43.85 -0.21
C PRO A 40 29.26 44.67 -0.08
N ASP A 41 29.37 46.00 0.00
CA ASP A 41 28.19 46.87 0.07
C ASP A 41 27.48 46.96 -1.30
N ASP A 42 28.24 46.94 -2.39
CA ASP A 42 27.73 46.96 -3.76
C ASP A 42 27.74 45.55 -4.37
N LYS A 43 26.56 44.99 -4.62
CA LYS A 43 26.37 43.57 -5.01
C LYS A 43 25.53 43.48 -6.27
N GLY A 44 25.93 42.55 -7.12
CA GLY A 44 25.09 41.96 -8.16
C GLY A 44 24.58 40.60 -7.74
N LYS A 45 23.48 40.22 -8.32
CA LYS A 45 22.88 38.87 -8.15
C LYS A 45 22.62 38.30 -9.54
N THR A 46 22.96 37.03 -9.76
CA THR A 46 22.55 36.34 -10.98
C THR A 46 21.04 36.08 -10.96
N PRO A 47 20.40 35.81 -12.10
CA PRO A 47 19.08 35.19 -12.10
C PRO A 47 19.03 33.95 -11.17
N GLU A 48 17.88 33.70 -10.61
CA GLU A 48 17.66 32.47 -9.83
C GLU A 48 17.48 31.29 -10.77
N ASP A 49 18.14 30.19 -10.47
CA ASP A 49 17.86 28.90 -11.06
C ASP A 49 17.09 28.07 -10.05
N LYS A 50 16.03 27.36 -10.49
CA LYS A 50 15.07 26.69 -9.64
C LYS A 50 14.89 25.24 -10.05
N VAL A 51 14.73 24.39 -9.06
CA VAL A 51 14.27 23.01 -9.22
C VAL A 51 13.13 22.75 -8.24
N ILE A 52 12.21 21.88 -8.62
CA ILE A 52 11.07 21.49 -7.78
C ILE A 52 11.00 19.98 -7.67
N VAL A 53 10.73 19.49 -6.48
CA VAL A 53 10.53 18.07 -6.19
C VAL A 53 9.12 17.85 -5.64
N PHE A 54 8.43 16.85 -6.14
CA PHE A 54 7.09 16.51 -5.72
C PHE A 54 7.08 15.24 -4.85
N THR A 55 6.11 15.17 -3.96
CA THR A 55 5.73 13.96 -3.25
C THR A 55 4.22 13.77 -3.33
N TYR A 56 3.78 12.52 -3.22
CA TYR A 56 2.41 12.10 -3.45
C TYR A 56 1.86 11.35 -2.25
N GLU A 57 0.54 11.25 -2.18
CA GLU A 57 -0.18 10.41 -1.22
C GLU A 57 -0.87 9.27 -1.96
N LEU A 58 -0.78 8.07 -1.43
CA LEU A 58 -1.53 6.90 -1.86
C LEU A 58 -2.63 6.63 -0.85
N ASP A 59 -3.88 6.82 -1.27
CA ASP A 59 -5.08 6.44 -0.54
C ASP A 59 -5.53 5.06 -1.00
N THR A 60 -5.75 4.15 -0.06
CA THR A 60 -6.19 2.79 -0.35
C THR A 60 -7.47 2.49 0.40
N THR A 61 -8.52 2.14 -0.34
CA THR A 61 -9.82 1.76 0.24
C THR A 61 -10.01 0.25 0.16
N LYS A 62 -10.27 -0.38 1.30
CA LYS A 62 -10.55 -1.81 1.41
C LYS A 62 -12.05 -2.08 1.34
N VAL A 63 -12.47 -3.00 0.47
CA VAL A 63 -13.90 -3.27 0.19
C VAL A 63 -14.19 -4.77 0.10
N ASP A 64 -15.48 -5.12 0.20
CA ASP A 64 -16.01 -6.46 -0.12
C ASP A 64 -15.95 -6.68 -1.65
N GLY A 65 -15.45 -7.83 -2.08
CA GLY A 65 -15.27 -8.15 -3.49
C GLY A 65 -16.58 -8.36 -4.28
N ASN A 66 -17.69 -8.61 -3.58
CA ASN A 66 -19.01 -8.74 -4.20
C ASN A 66 -19.81 -7.44 -4.17
N ASP A 67 -19.49 -6.52 -3.24
CA ASP A 67 -20.16 -5.24 -3.08
C ASP A 67 -19.16 -4.17 -2.62
N ASN A 68 -18.65 -3.39 -3.54
CA ASN A 68 -17.65 -2.34 -3.29
C ASN A 68 -18.16 -1.19 -2.40
N THR A 69 -19.45 -1.13 -2.11
CA THR A 69 -20.02 -0.14 -1.18
C THR A 69 -19.72 -0.51 0.27
N ILE A 70 -19.51 -1.81 0.55
CA ILE A 70 -19.17 -2.32 1.88
C ILE A 70 -17.69 -2.09 2.14
N LYS A 71 -17.38 -1.21 3.11
CA LYS A 71 -16.03 -0.90 3.55
C LYS A 71 -15.56 -1.91 4.58
N LEU A 72 -14.30 -2.32 4.48
CA LEU A 72 -13.73 -3.35 5.33
C LEU A 72 -12.66 -2.75 6.24
N GLU A 73 -12.91 -2.79 7.53
CA GLU A 73 -11.97 -2.38 8.57
C GLU A 73 -11.03 -3.51 9.00
N ASN A 74 -9.92 -3.14 9.65
CA ASN A 74 -8.96 -4.07 10.25
C ASN A 74 -8.22 -4.99 9.27
N ALA A 75 -8.24 -4.70 7.96
CA ALA A 75 -7.26 -5.27 7.04
C ALA A 75 -5.89 -4.68 7.31
N LYS A 76 -4.84 -5.50 7.30
CA LYS A 76 -3.47 -5.06 7.54
C LYS A 76 -2.60 -5.28 6.32
N PHE A 77 -1.82 -4.28 5.99
CA PHE A 77 -0.91 -4.28 4.84
C PHE A 77 0.47 -3.79 5.25
N ILE A 78 1.47 -4.22 4.52
CA ILE A 78 2.78 -3.58 4.48
C ILE A 78 3.04 -3.06 3.07
N LEU A 79 3.63 -1.87 2.98
CA LEU A 79 4.06 -1.28 1.72
C LEU A 79 5.54 -1.59 1.50
N SER A 80 5.89 -2.03 0.29
CA SER A 80 7.28 -2.26 -0.12
C SER A 80 7.57 -1.70 -1.50
N ARG A 81 8.86 -1.54 -1.80
CA ARG A 81 9.37 -1.19 -3.14
C ARG A 81 10.63 -2.00 -3.45
N LYS A 82 11.05 -1.98 -4.71
CA LYS A 82 12.35 -2.50 -5.14
C LYS A 82 13.36 -1.37 -5.25
N THR A 83 14.56 -1.59 -4.76
CA THR A 83 15.71 -0.70 -5.02
C THR A 83 16.22 -0.88 -6.45
N ALA A 84 17.12 -0.01 -6.90
CA ALA A 84 17.81 -0.16 -8.18
C ALA A 84 18.60 -1.49 -8.30
N ALA A 85 19.03 -2.07 -7.16
CA ALA A 85 19.65 -3.38 -7.08
C ALA A 85 18.65 -4.54 -6.98
N ASN A 86 17.35 -4.28 -7.19
CA ASN A 86 16.25 -5.24 -7.09
C ASN A 86 16.07 -5.88 -5.70
N ALA A 87 16.57 -5.23 -4.65
CA ALA A 87 16.34 -5.63 -3.27
C ALA A 87 15.03 -5.04 -2.73
N ASP A 88 14.37 -5.76 -1.82
CA ASP A 88 13.16 -5.27 -1.18
C ASP A 88 13.48 -4.24 -0.09
N GLU A 89 12.72 -3.16 -0.07
CA GLU A 89 12.63 -2.21 1.02
C GLU A 89 11.18 -2.04 1.46
N TYR A 90 10.98 -1.94 2.76
CA TYR A 90 9.68 -1.85 3.41
C TYR A 90 9.49 -0.49 4.06
N ALA A 91 8.29 0.08 3.93
CA ALA A 91 8.00 1.42 4.42
C ALA A 91 7.90 1.47 5.94
N LYS A 92 8.50 2.52 6.53
CA LYS A 92 8.22 2.99 7.88
C LYS A 92 7.30 4.20 7.78
N VAL A 93 6.13 4.09 8.39
CA VAL A 93 5.07 5.10 8.31
C VAL A 93 4.66 5.50 9.72
N THR A 94 4.52 6.80 9.96
CA THR A 94 4.01 7.36 11.21
C THR A 94 2.91 8.35 10.88
N ASP A 95 1.74 8.19 11.48
CA ASP A 95 0.57 9.04 11.25
C ASP A 95 0.23 9.21 9.76
N GLY A 96 0.32 8.11 9.00
CA GLY A 96 0.06 8.10 7.56
C GLY A 96 1.14 8.75 6.69
N LYS A 97 2.30 9.13 7.27
CA LYS A 97 3.42 9.73 6.54
C LYS A 97 4.61 8.78 6.48
N LEU A 98 5.20 8.65 5.31
CA LEU A 98 6.44 7.91 5.12
C LEU A 98 7.58 8.61 5.87
N THR A 99 8.25 7.89 6.76
CA THR A 99 9.39 8.38 7.55
C THR A 99 10.71 7.73 7.14
N GLY A 100 10.66 6.68 6.34
CA GLY A 100 11.85 6.00 5.84
C GLY A 100 11.56 4.60 5.30
N TRP A 101 12.63 3.91 4.96
CA TRP A 101 12.61 2.55 4.42
C TRP A 101 13.52 1.65 5.25
N THR A 102 13.20 0.37 5.32
CA THR A 102 14.01 -0.67 5.98
C THR A 102 14.12 -1.90 5.10
N THR A 103 15.24 -2.59 5.16
CA THR A 103 15.45 -3.88 4.45
C THR A 103 14.88 -5.07 5.23
N THR A 104 14.51 -4.87 6.49
CA THR A 104 13.96 -5.91 7.36
C THR A 104 12.44 -5.87 7.31
N LYS A 105 11.81 -6.91 6.75
CA LYS A 105 10.35 -6.99 6.63
C LYS A 105 9.62 -6.86 7.98
N GLY A 106 10.19 -7.41 9.05
CA GLY A 106 9.62 -7.35 10.40
C GLY A 106 9.59 -5.94 11.03
N ASP A 107 10.38 -5.00 10.48
CA ASP A 107 10.43 -3.60 10.93
C ASP A 107 9.49 -2.69 10.10
N ALA A 108 8.77 -3.25 9.12
CA ALA A 108 7.78 -2.51 8.34
C ALA A 108 6.63 -2.03 9.20
N THR A 109 6.08 -0.87 8.89
CA THR A 109 4.85 -0.41 9.54
C THR A 109 3.64 -1.14 8.95
N GLU A 110 2.81 -1.75 9.78
CA GLU A 110 1.50 -2.25 9.37
C GLU A 110 0.53 -1.08 9.16
N LEU A 111 -0.01 -1.00 7.94
CA LEU A 111 -1.06 -0.07 7.54
C LEU A 111 -2.40 -0.76 7.79
N VAL A 112 -3.27 -0.16 8.58
CA VAL A 112 -4.53 -0.78 8.99
C VAL A 112 -5.71 0.00 8.43
N SER A 113 -6.64 -0.69 7.75
CA SER A 113 -7.85 -0.04 7.26
C SER A 113 -8.78 0.36 8.40
N GLY A 114 -9.26 1.61 8.36
CA GLY A 114 -10.21 2.17 9.31
C GLY A 114 -11.66 1.67 9.06
N THR A 115 -12.59 2.21 9.83
CA THR A 115 -14.04 1.88 9.70
C THR A 115 -14.63 2.27 8.35
N ASP A 116 -14.01 3.23 7.67
CA ASP A 116 -14.31 3.64 6.29
C ASP A 116 -13.55 2.82 5.23
N GLY A 117 -12.80 1.80 5.67
CA GLY A 117 -11.95 0.97 4.84
C GLY A 117 -10.66 1.65 4.38
N LEU A 118 -10.41 2.91 4.79
CA LEU A 118 -9.28 3.69 4.30
C LEU A 118 -8.02 3.48 5.12
N PHE A 119 -6.89 3.39 4.44
CA PHE A 119 -5.55 3.67 4.96
C PHE A 119 -4.75 4.44 3.91
N LYS A 120 -3.73 5.18 4.35
CA LYS A 120 -2.99 6.06 3.47
C LYS A 120 -1.50 6.12 3.78
N VAL A 121 -0.72 6.45 2.75
CA VAL A 121 0.71 6.73 2.87
C VAL A 121 1.04 7.98 2.07
N ALA A 122 1.44 9.03 2.77
CA ALA A 122 1.87 10.29 2.21
C ALA A 122 3.40 10.39 2.16
N GLY A 123 3.94 11.14 1.21
CA GLY A 123 5.39 11.35 1.04
C GLY A 123 6.04 10.32 0.12
N LEU A 124 5.28 9.68 -0.74
CA LEU A 124 5.78 8.77 -1.76
C LEU A 124 6.31 9.56 -2.97
N ASP A 125 7.31 9.02 -3.65
CA ASP A 125 7.74 9.44 -4.97
C ASP A 125 6.91 8.73 -6.06
N SER A 126 7.04 9.17 -7.31
CA SER A 126 6.57 8.36 -8.45
C SER A 126 7.39 7.07 -8.53
N GLY A 127 6.71 5.95 -8.74
CA GLY A 127 7.38 4.65 -8.76
C GLY A 127 6.44 3.46 -8.66
N THR A 128 7.05 2.28 -8.54
CA THR A 128 6.33 1.03 -8.35
C THR A 128 6.46 0.57 -6.91
N TYR A 129 5.32 0.28 -6.30
CA TYR A 129 5.17 -0.19 -4.94
C TYR A 129 4.40 -1.50 -4.91
N TYR A 130 4.45 -2.20 -3.79
CA TYR A 130 3.73 -3.44 -3.56
C TYR A 130 3.03 -3.39 -2.20
N LEU A 131 1.73 -3.62 -2.19
CA LEU A 131 0.93 -3.77 -0.98
C LEU A 131 0.71 -5.25 -0.70
N THR A 132 1.33 -5.75 0.36
CA THR A 132 1.15 -7.14 0.81
C THR A 132 0.18 -7.18 1.97
N GLU A 133 -0.93 -7.89 1.82
CA GLU A 133 -1.88 -8.09 2.91
C GLU A 133 -1.30 -9.08 3.92
N THR A 134 -1.11 -8.64 5.16
CA THR A 134 -0.62 -9.48 6.26
C THR A 134 -1.76 -10.10 7.06
N GLN A 135 -2.93 -9.45 7.04
CA GLN A 135 -4.14 -9.94 7.68
C GLN A 135 -5.38 -9.44 6.95
N ALA A 136 -6.25 -10.35 6.52
CA ALA A 136 -7.57 -9.99 5.99
C ALA A 136 -8.54 -9.61 7.11
N PRO A 137 -9.60 -8.84 6.80
CA PRO A 137 -10.73 -8.65 7.72
C PRO A 137 -11.37 -9.97 8.13
N SER A 138 -12.03 -9.99 9.30
CA SER A 138 -12.71 -11.19 9.80
C SER A 138 -13.76 -11.70 8.81
N GLY A 139 -13.68 -12.98 8.47
CA GLY A 139 -14.60 -13.65 7.53
C GLY A 139 -14.19 -13.53 6.05
N TYR A 140 -13.05 -12.92 5.76
CA TYR A 140 -12.51 -12.78 4.41
C TYR A 140 -11.22 -13.58 4.22
N ASN A 141 -10.95 -13.99 2.98
CA ASN A 141 -9.70 -14.64 2.62
C ASN A 141 -8.59 -13.60 2.45
N THR A 142 -7.40 -13.89 2.97
CA THR A 142 -6.20 -13.08 2.73
C THR A 142 -5.79 -13.16 1.26
N LEU A 143 -5.34 -12.06 0.70
CA LEU A 143 -4.77 -12.00 -0.65
C LEU A 143 -3.47 -12.81 -0.67
N THR A 144 -3.31 -13.66 -1.68
CA THR A 144 -2.12 -14.52 -1.82
C THR A 144 -0.92 -13.77 -2.37
N ASP A 145 -1.18 -12.85 -3.29
CA ASP A 145 -0.14 -12.10 -4.00
C ASP A 145 -0.15 -10.62 -3.58
N PRO A 146 1.00 -9.96 -3.55
CA PRO A 146 1.07 -8.53 -3.34
C PRO A 146 0.40 -7.78 -4.48
N ILE A 147 -0.35 -6.75 -4.18
CA ILE A 147 -0.92 -5.82 -5.16
C ILE A 147 0.17 -4.88 -5.65
N LYS A 148 0.46 -4.89 -6.94
CA LYS A 148 1.38 -3.95 -7.58
C LYS A 148 0.71 -2.59 -7.73
N VAL A 149 1.30 -1.55 -7.17
CA VAL A 149 0.82 -0.17 -7.28
C VAL A 149 1.81 0.63 -8.12
N GLU A 150 1.35 1.17 -9.23
CA GLU A 150 2.13 2.07 -10.08
C GLU A 150 1.62 3.50 -9.89
N LEU A 151 2.43 4.33 -9.27
CA LEU A 151 2.20 5.75 -9.09
C LEU A 151 3.09 6.50 -10.08
N THR A 152 2.50 7.10 -11.11
CA THR A 152 3.22 7.75 -12.19
C THR A 152 2.92 9.23 -12.22
N ALA A 153 3.97 10.03 -12.31
CA ALA A 153 3.87 11.48 -12.45
C ALA A 153 4.72 11.94 -13.63
N THR A 154 4.16 12.83 -14.42
CA THR A 154 4.86 13.49 -15.52
C THR A 154 5.08 14.95 -15.16
N THR A 155 6.33 15.41 -15.29
CA THR A 155 6.71 16.80 -15.03
C THR A 155 7.26 17.44 -16.29
N VAL A 156 7.12 18.76 -16.43
CA VAL A 156 7.81 19.51 -17.47
C VAL A 156 9.31 19.46 -17.22
N ASN A 157 10.10 19.47 -18.30
CA ASN A 157 11.55 19.58 -18.16
C ASN A 157 11.95 21.05 -17.84
N ASN A 158 13.14 21.22 -17.29
CA ASN A 158 13.69 22.51 -16.87
C ASN A 158 13.83 23.54 -18.00
N GLN A 159 13.78 23.16 -19.27
CA GLN A 159 13.88 24.06 -20.42
C GLN A 159 12.52 24.66 -20.82
N THR A 160 11.43 24.00 -20.48
CA THR A 160 10.06 24.41 -20.84
C THR A 160 9.23 24.83 -19.63
N TRP A 161 9.77 24.67 -18.43
CA TRP A 161 9.08 25.12 -17.22
C TRP A 161 9.12 26.64 -17.10
N ASP A 162 7.97 27.24 -16.84
CA ASP A 162 7.79 28.69 -16.65
C ASP A 162 8.12 29.17 -15.22
N GLU A 163 8.75 28.30 -14.41
CA GLU A 163 9.08 28.51 -13.00
C GLU A 163 7.87 28.68 -12.06
N VAL A 164 6.67 28.34 -12.51
CA VAL A 164 5.47 28.28 -11.67
C VAL A 164 5.30 26.86 -11.16
N ALA A 165 5.29 26.66 -9.85
CA ALA A 165 5.18 25.31 -9.25
C ALA A 165 3.97 24.52 -9.76
N ALA A 166 2.82 25.18 -9.88
CA ALA A 166 1.57 24.57 -10.32
C ALA A 166 1.57 24.09 -11.78
N SER A 167 2.51 24.55 -12.63
CA SER A 167 2.65 24.12 -14.02
C SER A 167 3.69 23.01 -14.20
N ALA A 168 4.48 22.73 -13.18
CA ALA A 168 5.56 21.76 -13.28
C ALA A 168 5.09 20.31 -13.28
N LEU A 169 4.02 19.96 -12.57
CA LEU A 169 3.37 18.65 -12.63
C LEU A 169 2.27 18.69 -13.69
N THR A 170 2.39 17.88 -14.74
CA THR A 170 1.46 17.87 -15.89
C THR A 170 0.50 16.69 -15.87
N GLU A 171 0.86 15.61 -15.20
CA GLU A 171 0.03 14.43 -15.11
C GLU A 171 0.35 13.65 -13.84
N LEU A 172 -0.68 13.12 -13.20
CA LEU A 172 -0.59 12.14 -12.12
C LEU A 172 -1.51 10.97 -12.44
N SER A 173 -1.04 9.75 -12.29
CA SER A 173 -1.86 8.56 -12.44
C SER A 173 -1.49 7.50 -11.40
N VAL A 174 -2.45 6.65 -11.05
CA VAL A 174 -2.24 5.51 -10.16
C VAL A 174 -2.96 4.28 -10.71
N LYS A 175 -2.32 3.11 -10.60
CA LYS A 175 -2.92 1.82 -10.91
C LYS A 175 -2.65 0.84 -9.78
N ALA A 176 -3.63 -0.05 -9.52
CA ALA A 176 -3.46 -1.23 -8.68
C ALA A 176 -3.57 -2.45 -9.59
N ASP A 177 -2.47 -3.19 -9.74
CA ASP A 177 -2.27 -4.17 -10.80
C ASP A 177 -2.57 -3.53 -12.16
N GLU A 178 -3.57 -4.02 -12.92
CA GLU A 178 -3.95 -3.44 -14.20
C GLU A 178 -5.17 -2.48 -14.09
N VAL A 179 -5.68 -2.24 -12.87
CA VAL A 179 -6.88 -1.43 -12.65
C VAL A 179 -6.48 0.02 -12.35
N ALA A 180 -6.95 0.95 -13.18
CA ALA A 180 -6.73 2.36 -12.95
C ALA A 180 -7.47 2.83 -11.70
N GLY A 181 -6.77 3.57 -10.84
CA GLY A 181 -7.34 4.31 -9.74
C GLY A 181 -7.82 5.71 -10.16
N THR A 182 -8.19 6.51 -9.19
CA THR A 182 -8.54 7.92 -9.37
C THR A 182 -7.46 8.83 -8.81
N VAL A 183 -7.36 10.05 -9.31
CA VAL A 183 -6.37 11.03 -8.85
C VAL A 183 -6.99 12.37 -8.53
N ASP A 184 -6.48 13.03 -7.50
CA ASP A 184 -6.63 14.47 -7.26
C ASP A 184 -5.26 15.11 -7.50
N GLU A 185 -5.02 15.57 -8.72
CA GLU A 185 -3.72 16.13 -9.13
C GLU A 185 -3.33 17.34 -8.29
N LYS A 186 -4.30 18.18 -7.91
CA LYS A 186 -4.05 19.38 -7.11
C LYS A 186 -3.52 19.06 -5.74
N LYS A 187 -4.01 17.98 -5.14
CA LYS A 187 -3.56 17.50 -3.84
C LYS A 187 -2.42 16.49 -3.94
N GLY A 188 -2.13 15.97 -5.15
CA GLY A 188 -1.13 14.91 -5.34
C GLY A 188 -1.55 13.57 -4.75
N ILE A 189 -2.85 13.27 -4.77
CA ILE A 189 -3.42 12.04 -4.17
C ILE A 189 -3.78 11.07 -5.28
N GLY A 190 -3.25 9.87 -5.21
CA GLY A 190 -3.69 8.72 -5.98
C GLY A 190 -4.53 7.79 -5.10
N SER A 191 -5.72 7.40 -5.57
CA SER A 191 -6.65 6.56 -4.81
C SER A 191 -6.91 5.24 -5.52
N ILE A 192 -6.76 4.14 -4.80
CA ILE A 192 -7.00 2.78 -5.29
C ILE A 192 -8.01 2.04 -4.40
N THR A 193 -8.60 0.98 -4.94
CA THR A 193 -9.51 0.11 -4.21
C THR A 193 -8.99 -1.33 -4.25
N ILE A 194 -8.94 -1.98 -3.09
CA ILE A 194 -8.53 -3.38 -2.95
C ILE A 194 -9.69 -4.18 -2.36
N ALA A 195 -10.09 -5.24 -3.04
CA ALA A 195 -11.21 -6.09 -2.63
C ALA A 195 -10.73 -7.39 -1.98
N ASN A 196 -11.43 -7.86 -0.93
CA ASN A 196 -11.32 -9.24 -0.44
C ASN A 196 -12.63 -9.99 -0.65
N ASN A 197 -12.52 -11.25 -0.99
CA ASN A 197 -13.66 -12.15 -1.08
C ASN A 197 -13.89 -12.85 0.26
N LYS A 198 -15.17 -13.04 0.62
CA LYS A 198 -15.53 -13.87 1.77
C LYS A 198 -15.03 -15.29 1.58
N GLY A 199 -14.52 -15.87 2.64
CA GLY A 199 -14.21 -17.30 2.65
C GLY A 199 -15.47 -18.08 2.29
N SER A 200 -15.36 -19.05 1.37
CA SER A 200 -16.44 -20.01 1.21
C SER A 200 -16.58 -20.75 2.54
N SER A 201 -17.69 -20.57 3.24
CA SER A 201 -18.04 -21.48 4.32
C SER A 201 -18.15 -22.86 3.68
N LEU A 202 -17.18 -23.76 3.97
CA LEU A 202 -17.35 -25.15 3.63
C LEU A 202 -18.70 -25.58 4.22
N PRO A 203 -19.60 -26.21 3.45
CA PRO A 203 -20.80 -26.77 4.02
C PRO A 203 -20.38 -27.61 5.21
N SER A 204 -20.95 -27.32 6.39
CA SER A 204 -20.70 -28.15 7.57
C SER A 204 -21.04 -29.59 7.22
N THR A 205 -20.02 -30.42 6.96
CA THR A 205 -20.19 -31.86 6.68
C THR A 205 -20.72 -32.62 7.91
N GLY A 206 -20.93 -31.95 9.05
CA GLY A 206 -21.54 -32.46 10.29
C GLY A 206 -23.04 -32.20 10.42
N GLY A 207 -23.75 -31.88 9.34
CA GLY A 207 -25.21 -31.70 9.37
C GLY A 207 -25.98 -33.00 9.59
N ILE A 208 -27.30 -32.85 9.71
CA ILE A 208 -28.31 -33.94 9.95
C ILE A 208 -28.03 -35.24 9.15
N GLY A 209 -27.43 -35.15 7.95
CA GLY A 209 -27.03 -36.28 7.13
C GLY A 209 -26.02 -37.22 7.80
N THR A 210 -24.98 -36.69 8.44
CA THR A 210 -23.94 -37.52 9.11
C THR A 210 -24.54 -38.25 10.33
N THR A 211 -25.40 -37.57 11.07
CA THR A 211 -26.10 -38.17 12.20
C THR A 211 -27.05 -39.28 11.73
N MET A 212 -27.76 -39.10 10.62
CA MET A 212 -28.60 -40.14 10.02
C MET A 212 -27.78 -41.35 9.57
N PHE A 213 -26.58 -41.17 9.01
CA PHE A 213 -25.72 -42.28 8.63
C PHE A 213 -25.20 -43.06 9.85
N TYR A 214 -24.85 -42.39 10.94
CA TYR A 214 -24.44 -43.07 12.18
C TYR A 214 -25.59 -43.81 12.85
N VAL A 215 -26.78 -43.21 12.92
CA VAL A 215 -27.99 -43.88 13.49
C VAL A 215 -28.41 -45.04 12.60
N GLY A 216 -28.51 -44.85 11.28
CA GLY A 216 -28.89 -45.91 10.33
C GLY A 216 -27.88 -47.05 10.31
N GLY A 217 -26.57 -46.73 10.28
CA GLY A 217 -25.50 -47.72 10.36
C GLY A 217 -25.51 -48.50 11.69
N GLY A 218 -25.74 -47.83 12.81
CA GLY A 218 -25.84 -48.45 14.13
C GLY A 218 -26.99 -49.42 14.22
N VAL A 219 -28.17 -49.07 13.70
CA VAL A 219 -29.36 -49.95 13.66
C VAL A 219 -29.11 -51.20 12.82
N LEU A 220 -28.45 -51.06 11.64
CA LEU A 220 -28.10 -52.18 10.78
C LEU A 220 -27.11 -53.14 11.45
N VAL A 221 -26.11 -52.64 12.15
CA VAL A 221 -25.12 -53.47 12.88
C VAL A 221 -25.80 -54.21 14.03
N ALA A 222 -26.68 -53.54 14.81
CA ALA A 222 -27.44 -54.18 15.89
C ALA A 222 -28.40 -55.26 15.34
N GLY A 223 -29.12 -54.95 14.24
CA GLY A 223 -30.02 -55.91 13.59
C GLY A 223 -29.29 -57.15 13.06
N ALA A 224 -28.14 -56.99 12.42
CA ALA A 224 -27.30 -58.09 11.96
C ALA A 224 -26.78 -58.96 13.13
N GLY A 225 -26.43 -58.32 14.26
CA GLY A 225 -26.00 -59.00 15.48
C GLY A 225 -27.14 -59.90 16.07
N VAL A 226 -28.35 -59.36 16.13
CA VAL A 226 -29.54 -60.13 16.63
C VAL A 226 -29.82 -61.30 15.72
N ILE A 227 -29.82 -61.14 14.41
CA ILE A 227 -30.04 -62.22 13.43
C ILE A 227 -28.97 -63.32 13.55
N LEU A 228 -27.72 -63.00 13.74
CA LEU A 228 -26.64 -63.97 13.93
C LEU A 228 -26.79 -64.74 15.24
N ILE A 229 -27.18 -64.08 16.32
CA ILE A 229 -27.38 -64.72 17.63
C ILE A 229 -28.59 -65.65 17.57
N THR A 230 -29.72 -65.24 16.98
CA THR A 230 -30.94 -66.11 16.86
C THR A 230 -30.66 -67.28 15.96
N LYS A 231 -29.93 -67.09 14.82
CA LYS A 231 -29.56 -68.22 13.96
C LYS A 231 -28.63 -69.23 14.65
N LYS A 232 -27.70 -68.74 15.50
CA LYS A 232 -26.81 -69.62 16.29
C LYS A 232 -27.54 -70.40 17.39
N ARG A 233 -28.55 -69.78 18.01
CA ARG A 233 -29.39 -70.44 19.00
C ARG A 233 -30.30 -71.52 18.37
N ALA A 234 -30.99 -71.19 17.27
CA ALA A 234 -31.83 -72.12 16.54
C ALA A 234 -31.09 -73.37 16.01
N LYS A 235 -29.77 -73.22 15.73
CA LYS A 235 -28.94 -74.37 15.34
C LYS A 235 -28.54 -75.25 16.48
N LYS A 236 -28.48 -74.69 17.72
CA LYS A 236 -28.11 -75.42 18.94
C LYS A 236 -29.28 -76.21 19.56
N ASP A 237 -30.52 -75.81 19.25
CA ASP A 237 -31.75 -76.46 19.74
C ASP A 237 -32.21 -77.54 18.73
N ALA A 238 -31.48 -77.76 17.63
CA ALA A 238 -31.80 -78.79 16.58
C ALA A 238 -30.84 -80.00 16.56
N GLU A 239 -29.84 -80.00 17.46
CA GLU A 239 -28.98 -81.17 17.76
C GLU A 239 -29.40 -81.79 19.10
#